data_e40774fd37c58f8a1a8da72c254dc439
#
_entry.id   e40774fd37c58f8a1a8da72c254dc439
#
_cell.length_a   1.000
_cell.length_b   1.000
_cell.length_c   1.000
_cell.angle_alpha   90.00
_cell.angle_beta   90.00
_cell.angle_gamma   90.00
#
_symmetry.space_group_name_H-M   'P 1'
#
loop_
_entity.id
_entity.type
_entity.pdbx_description
1 polymer ?
#
loop_
_entity_poly.entity_id
_entity_poly.type
_entity_poly.pdbx_seq_one_letter_code
_entity_poly.pdbx_strand_id
1 'polypeptide(L)'
;MEDSKRSEKTRVLVVGATGYIGKRIVSACLAEGHETYVLQRSEIGLDVEKIQLLLSFKKLGAILVEASFSDHQSLVSAVKLVDVVVSAMSGVHFRSHNILVQLKLVEAIKEAGNVKRFLPSEFGMDPLRMGHALPPGRETFDQKMEVRQAIEAAGIPYTYVLGACFAAYFTANLCQMGILLPPKEKVNIYGDGNVKAVFADEEDIAKYTAKTLNDPRTLNRTVCIRPPNNVLTQNELIQIWEKLTGNEMDKTNITAKDFLANIDQLEIPHQAGIGHFYHIFYEGSLTDYHVGEEEEASCLYPEVKYKRMDDYLRIFL
;
A
#
# COMPACT_ATOMS: atom_id res chain seq x y z
N MET A 1 -4.48 -37.51 20.06
CA MET A 1 -5.13 -37.34 18.74
C MET A 1 -5.35 -35.86 18.56
N GLU A 2 -4.37 -35.19 18.01
CA GLU A 2 -4.50 -33.77 17.62
C GLU A 2 -5.20 -33.78 16.29
N ASP A 3 -6.48 -33.39 16.31
CA ASP A 3 -7.21 -33.00 15.10
C ASP A 3 -6.56 -31.72 14.57
N SER A 4 -5.62 -31.87 13.65
CA SER A 4 -5.16 -30.77 12.84
C SER A 4 -6.35 -30.30 11.99
N LYS A 5 -7.12 -29.32 12.49
CA LYS A 5 -8.03 -28.54 11.66
C LYS A 5 -7.21 -27.99 10.49
N ARG A 6 -7.26 -28.66 9.37
CA ARG A 6 -6.83 -28.12 8.08
C ARG A 6 -7.62 -26.85 7.88
N SER A 7 -7.03 -25.70 8.11
CA SER A 7 -7.64 -24.40 7.82
C SER A 7 -8.14 -24.47 6.37
N GLU A 8 -9.46 -24.32 6.18
CA GLU A 8 -10.01 -24.25 4.82
C GLU A 8 -9.25 -23.14 4.07
N LYS A 9 -8.70 -23.51 2.92
CA LYS A 9 -7.97 -22.57 2.08
C LYS A 9 -8.91 -21.46 1.64
N THR A 10 -8.60 -20.22 2.01
CA THR A 10 -9.37 -19.06 1.56
C THR A 10 -9.11 -18.81 0.08
N ARG A 11 -10.17 -18.65 -0.70
CA ARG A 11 -10.09 -18.29 -2.12
C ARG A 11 -10.03 -16.77 -2.25
N VAL A 12 -8.96 -16.26 -2.82
CA VAL A 12 -8.66 -14.82 -2.85
C VAL A 12 -8.51 -14.33 -4.28
N LEU A 13 -9.27 -13.33 -4.70
CA LEU A 13 -9.08 -12.62 -5.96
C LEU A 13 -8.23 -11.37 -5.74
N VAL A 14 -7.10 -11.27 -6.43
CA VAL A 14 -6.26 -10.06 -6.43
C VAL A 14 -6.48 -9.29 -7.73
N VAL A 15 -6.99 -8.07 -7.58
CA VAL A 15 -7.22 -7.11 -8.67
C VAL A 15 -6.06 -6.09 -8.68
N GLY A 16 -5.48 -5.82 -9.84
CA GLY A 16 -4.26 -5.02 -9.94
C GLY A 16 -2.97 -5.82 -9.64
N ALA A 17 -3.03 -7.14 -9.80
CA ALA A 17 -1.99 -8.10 -9.46
C ALA A 17 -0.64 -7.87 -10.16
N THR A 18 -0.62 -7.23 -11.33
CA THR A 18 0.63 -6.88 -12.04
C THR A 18 1.23 -5.53 -11.62
N GLY A 19 0.55 -4.82 -10.71
CA GLY A 19 1.00 -3.55 -10.16
C GLY A 19 2.10 -3.70 -9.11
N TYR A 20 2.61 -2.55 -8.64
CA TYR A 20 3.74 -2.49 -7.72
C TYR A 20 3.52 -3.26 -6.41
N ILE A 21 2.42 -3.00 -5.70
CA ILE A 21 2.09 -3.74 -4.49
C ILE A 21 1.33 -5.04 -4.81
N GLY A 22 0.53 -5.07 -5.88
CA GLY A 22 -0.29 -6.22 -6.24
C GLY A 22 0.49 -7.49 -6.48
N LYS A 23 1.64 -7.40 -7.18
CA LYS A 23 2.51 -8.56 -7.42
C LYS A 23 3.05 -9.20 -6.13
N ARG A 24 3.32 -8.39 -5.12
CA ARG A 24 3.79 -8.83 -3.80
C ARG A 24 2.66 -9.48 -3.00
N ILE A 25 1.46 -8.90 -3.08
CA ILE A 25 0.26 -9.47 -2.45
C ILE A 25 -0.06 -10.84 -3.04
N VAL A 26 0.02 -11.03 -4.36
CA VAL A 26 -0.15 -12.36 -4.98
C VAL A 26 0.87 -13.35 -4.42
N SER A 27 2.15 -12.98 -4.38
CA SER A 27 3.21 -13.84 -3.85
C SER A 27 2.99 -14.18 -2.37
N ALA A 28 2.59 -13.20 -1.56
CA ALA A 28 2.31 -13.41 -0.14
C ALA A 28 1.08 -14.31 0.08
N CYS A 29 0.00 -14.13 -0.69
CA CYS A 29 -1.17 -15.00 -0.63
C CYS A 29 -0.84 -16.45 -0.96
N LEU A 30 -0.03 -16.68 -2.00
CA LEU A 30 0.44 -18.03 -2.36
C LEU A 30 1.33 -18.64 -1.27
N ALA A 31 2.23 -17.84 -0.68
CA ALA A 31 3.10 -18.30 0.41
C ALA A 31 2.34 -18.66 1.69
N GLU A 32 1.25 -17.96 2.01
CA GLU A 32 0.33 -18.29 3.12
C GLU A 32 -0.60 -19.45 2.78
N GLY A 33 -0.54 -20.02 1.57
CA GLY A 33 -1.31 -21.18 1.14
C GLY A 33 -2.74 -20.88 0.71
N HIS A 34 -3.09 -19.61 0.49
CA HIS A 34 -4.39 -19.25 -0.07
C HIS A 34 -4.54 -19.71 -1.51
N GLU A 35 -5.74 -20.11 -1.90
CA GLU A 35 -6.08 -20.36 -3.29
C GLU A 35 -6.24 -19.02 -4.01
N THR A 36 -5.21 -18.63 -4.75
CA THR A 36 -5.04 -17.26 -5.24
C THR A 36 -5.47 -17.13 -6.70
N TYR A 37 -6.48 -16.31 -6.93
CA TYR A 37 -6.99 -15.92 -8.24
C TYR A 37 -6.42 -14.56 -8.61
N VAL A 38 -5.97 -14.41 -9.84
CA VAL A 38 -5.39 -13.19 -10.38
C VAL A 38 -6.28 -12.67 -11.48
N LEU A 39 -6.90 -11.49 -11.27
CA LEU A 39 -7.69 -10.86 -12.29
C LEU A 39 -6.78 -10.27 -13.36
N GLN A 40 -6.96 -10.71 -14.59
CA GLN A 40 -6.32 -10.15 -15.78
C GLN A 40 -7.37 -9.53 -16.69
N ARG A 41 -6.99 -8.46 -17.39
CA ARG A 41 -7.82 -7.86 -18.43
C ARG A 41 -7.49 -8.49 -19.77
N SER A 42 -8.53 -8.68 -20.62
CA SER A 42 -8.33 -9.12 -22.02
C SER A 42 -7.40 -8.18 -22.81
N GLU A 43 -7.43 -6.88 -22.45
CA GLU A 43 -6.65 -5.84 -23.11
C GLU A 43 -5.19 -5.75 -22.58
N ILE A 44 -4.67 -6.79 -21.92
CA ILE A 44 -3.26 -6.80 -21.51
C ILE A 44 -2.30 -6.67 -22.70
N GLY A 45 -2.80 -7.08 -23.86
CA GLY A 45 -2.23 -6.80 -25.17
C GLY A 45 -0.79 -7.29 -25.32
N LEU A 46 0.08 -6.39 -25.78
CA LEU A 46 1.49 -6.66 -26.05
C LEU A 46 2.44 -6.34 -24.91
N ASP A 47 1.93 -6.13 -23.68
CA ASP A 47 2.77 -5.88 -22.49
C ASP A 47 3.45 -7.18 -22.06
N VAL A 48 4.61 -7.45 -22.66
CA VAL A 48 5.38 -8.70 -22.46
C VAL A 48 5.77 -8.89 -21.01
N GLU A 49 6.12 -7.83 -20.30
CA GLU A 49 6.54 -7.90 -18.87
C GLU A 49 5.36 -8.37 -17.99
N LYS A 50 4.17 -7.82 -18.22
CA LYS A 50 2.97 -8.26 -17.49
C LYS A 50 2.59 -9.70 -17.84
N ILE A 51 2.69 -10.10 -19.11
CA ILE A 51 2.42 -11.48 -19.52
C ILE A 51 3.40 -12.44 -18.81
N GLN A 52 4.70 -12.13 -18.82
CA GLN A 52 5.70 -12.94 -18.11
C GLN A 52 5.42 -13.04 -16.63
N LEU A 53 5.02 -11.94 -15.99
CA LEU A 53 4.65 -11.92 -14.58
C LEU A 53 3.43 -12.80 -14.30
N LEU A 54 2.37 -12.70 -15.11
CA LEU A 54 1.19 -13.57 -14.99
C LEU A 54 1.53 -15.06 -15.16
N LEU A 55 2.39 -15.39 -16.11
CA LEU A 55 2.87 -16.76 -16.30
C LEU A 55 3.70 -17.24 -15.11
N SER A 56 4.48 -16.36 -14.47
CA SER A 56 5.21 -16.69 -13.24
C SER A 56 4.26 -17.00 -12.08
N PHE A 57 3.19 -16.22 -11.92
CA PHE A 57 2.16 -16.50 -10.92
C PHE A 57 1.45 -17.83 -11.18
N LYS A 58 1.12 -18.12 -12.43
CA LYS A 58 0.52 -19.41 -12.81
C LYS A 58 1.44 -20.58 -12.47
N LYS A 59 2.75 -20.47 -12.69
CA LYS A 59 3.74 -21.48 -12.31
C LYS A 59 3.81 -21.69 -10.80
N LEU A 60 3.56 -20.64 -10.00
CA LEU A 60 3.49 -20.69 -8.54
C LEU A 60 2.15 -21.20 -8.01
N GLY A 61 1.19 -21.51 -8.88
CA GLY A 61 -0.10 -22.06 -8.51
C GLY A 61 -1.27 -21.08 -8.49
N ALA A 62 -1.08 -19.83 -8.95
CA ALA A 62 -2.18 -18.89 -9.10
C ALA A 62 -3.09 -19.26 -10.27
N ILE A 63 -4.39 -18.98 -10.12
CA ILE A 63 -5.42 -19.18 -11.14
C ILE A 63 -5.67 -17.83 -11.84
N LEU A 64 -5.44 -17.78 -13.14
CA LEU A 64 -5.71 -16.57 -13.93
C LEU A 64 -7.18 -16.51 -14.29
N VAL A 65 -7.84 -15.38 -14.01
CA VAL A 65 -9.24 -15.13 -14.32
C VAL A 65 -9.35 -13.88 -15.19
N GLU A 66 -10.02 -14.02 -16.32
CA GLU A 66 -10.26 -12.89 -17.21
C GLU A 66 -11.54 -12.17 -16.84
N ALA A 67 -11.45 -10.84 -16.64
CA ALA A 67 -12.59 -9.97 -16.47
C ALA A 67 -12.20 -8.51 -16.80
N SER A 68 -13.20 -7.71 -17.23
CA SER A 68 -13.02 -6.32 -17.60
C SER A 68 -13.90 -5.39 -16.79
N PHE A 69 -13.38 -4.21 -16.43
CA PHE A 69 -14.16 -3.14 -15.80
C PHE A 69 -15.19 -2.49 -16.74
N SER A 70 -15.13 -2.79 -18.04
CA SER A 70 -16.15 -2.43 -19.02
C SER A 70 -17.28 -3.47 -19.16
N ASP A 71 -17.09 -4.67 -18.60
CA ASP A 71 -18.06 -5.76 -18.60
C ASP A 71 -18.39 -6.17 -17.16
N HIS A 72 -19.49 -5.65 -16.65
CA HIS A 72 -19.96 -5.90 -15.29
C HIS A 72 -20.17 -7.39 -14.99
N GLN A 73 -20.75 -8.15 -15.94
CA GLN A 73 -21.04 -9.57 -15.73
C GLN A 73 -19.77 -10.43 -15.66
N SER A 74 -18.71 -10.03 -16.35
CA SER A 74 -17.41 -10.68 -16.24
C SER A 74 -16.80 -10.47 -14.85
N LEU A 75 -16.94 -9.24 -14.26
CA LEU A 75 -16.51 -8.97 -12.90
C LEU A 75 -17.30 -9.79 -11.87
N VAL A 76 -18.64 -9.82 -11.98
CA VAL A 76 -19.52 -10.64 -11.12
C VAL A 76 -19.12 -12.11 -11.18
N SER A 77 -18.87 -12.64 -12.39
CA SER A 77 -18.45 -14.03 -12.59
C SER A 77 -17.10 -14.34 -11.92
N ALA A 78 -16.13 -13.43 -12.02
CA ALA A 78 -14.84 -13.57 -11.36
C ALA A 78 -14.98 -13.53 -9.83
N VAL A 79 -15.79 -12.60 -9.30
CA VAL A 79 -16.03 -12.44 -7.86
C VAL A 79 -16.72 -13.66 -7.26
N LYS A 80 -17.65 -14.30 -7.99
CA LYS A 80 -18.34 -15.52 -7.55
C LYS A 80 -17.43 -16.71 -7.27
N LEU A 81 -16.21 -16.71 -7.81
CA LEU A 81 -15.23 -17.79 -7.62
C LEU A 81 -14.55 -17.77 -6.25
N VAL A 82 -14.62 -16.66 -5.51
CA VAL A 82 -13.75 -16.38 -4.37
C VAL A 82 -14.51 -16.02 -3.10
N ASP A 83 -13.83 -16.10 -1.97
CA ASP A 83 -14.35 -15.68 -0.66
C ASP A 83 -13.88 -14.28 -0.27
N VAL A 84 -12.71 -13.87 -0.77
CA VAL A 84 -12.07 -12.58 -0.47
C VAL A 84 -11.64 -11.89 -1.75
N VAL A 85 -11.84 -10.59 -1.82
CA VAL A 85 -11.34 -9.74 -2.91
C VAL A 85 -10.33 -8.74 -2.35
N VAL A 86 -9.17 -8.63 -2.97
CA VAL A 86 -8.15 -7.63 -2.66
C VAL A 86 -7.95 -6.73 -3.87
N SER A 87 -8.18 -5.43 -3.70
CA SER A 87 -7.88 -4.44 -4.72
C SER A 87 -6.51 -3.81 -4.44
N ALA A 88 -5.59 -4.00 -5.36
CA ALA A 88 -4.27 -3.37 -5.38
C ALA A 88 -4.14 -2.36 -6.54
N MET A 89 -5.25 -1.72 -6.88
CA MET A 89 -5.31 -0.73 -7.95
C MET A 89 -4.61 0.55 -7.51
N SER A 90 -3.82 1.15 -8.39
CA SER A 90 -3.09 2.37 -8.07
C SER A 90 -4.03 3.57 -8.00
N GLY A 91 -3.90 4.39 -6.94
CA GLY A 91 -4.52 5.70 -6.80
C GLY A 91 -3.61 6.86 -7.25
N VAL A 92 -2.52 6.57 -7.95
CA VAL A 92 -1.53 7.58 -8.33
C VAL A 92 -1.98 8.30 -9.61
N HIS A 93 -2.49 9.53 -9.45
CA HIS A 93 -3.07 10.33 -10.52
C HIS A 93 -2.13 10.58 -11.71
N PHE A 94 -0.83 10.75 -11.49
CA PHE A 94 0.14 10.98 -12.58
C PHE A 94 0.34 9.77 -13.52
N ARG A 95 -0.32 8.64 -13.24
CA ARG A 95 -0.35 7.48 -14.14
C ARG A 95 -1.72 7.28 -14.78
N SER A 96 -2.57 8.29 -14.78
CA SER A 96 -3.97 8.23 -15.27
C SER A 96 -4.79 7.13 -14.57
N HIS A 97 -4.48 6.82 -13.32
CA HIS A 97 -5.19 5.82 -12.54
C HIS A 97 -6.39 6.46 -11.85
N ASN A 98 -7.53 5.79 -11.91
CA ASN A 98 -8.77 6.21 -11.29
C ASN A 98 -9.14 5.24 -10.17
N ILE A 99 -9.03 5.71 -8.93
CA ILE A 99 -9.33 4.88 -7.75
C ILE A 99 -10.83 4.57 -7.65
N LEU A 100 -11.69 5.44 -8.18
CA LEU A 100 -13.14 5.25 -8.20
C LEU A 100 -13.60 4.09 -9.09
N VAL A 101 -12.73 3.57 -9.96
CA VAL A 101 -13.02 2.32 -10.71
C VAL A 101 -13.33 1.17 -9.74
N GLN A 102 -12.87 1.22 -8.50
CA GLN A 102 -13.20 0.24 -7.45
C GLN A 102 -14.70 0.22 -7.11
N LEU A 103 -15.46 1.28 -7.38
CA LEU A 103 -16.92 1.27 -7.19
C LEU A 103 -17.58 0.17 -8.05
N LYS A 104 -17.03 -0.12 -9.24
CA LYS A 104 -17.50 -1.25 -10.07
C LYS A 104 -17.24 -2.61 -9.41
N LEU A 105 -16.15 -2.75 -8.64
CA LEU A 105 -15.94 -3.96 -7.82
C LEU A 105 -16.93 -4.05 -6.68
N VAL A 106 -17.25 -2.93 -6.01
CA VAL A 106 -18.25 -2.89 -4.95
C VAL A 106 -19.60 -3.37 -5.48
N GLU A 107 -20.04 -2.89 -6.65
CA GLU A 107 -21.29 -3.35 -7.27
C GLU A 107 -21.24 -4.84 -7.66
N ALA A 108 -20.12 -5.30 -8.22
CA ALA A 108 -19.96 -6.72 -8.57
C ALA A 108 -19.94 -7.63 -7.33
N ILE A 109 -19.31 -7.21 -6.23
CA ILE A 109 -19.29 -7.93 -4.95
C ILE A 109 -20.68 -8.00 -4.36
N LYS A 110 -21.41 -6.88 -4.37
CA LYS A 110 -22.80 -6.80 -3.89
C LYS A 110 -23.72 -7.74 -4.68
N GLU A 111 -23.62 -7.76 -6.00
CA GLU A 111 -24.43 -8.65 -6.86
C GLU A 111 -24.03 -10.12 -6.67
N ALA A 112 -22.74 -10.42 -6.55
CA ALA A 112 -22.26 -11.78 -6.33
C ALA A 112 -22.74 -12.38 -5.01
N GLY A 113 -22.80 -11.58 -3.94
CA GLY A 113 -23.38 -11.92 -2.64
C GLY A 113 -22.66 -13.00 -1.83
N ASN A 114 -21.48 -13.45 -2.27
CA ASN A 114 -20.72 -14.56 -1.65
C ASN A 114 -19.43 -14.11 -0.95
N VAL A 115 -19.00 -12.86 -1.15
CA VAL A 115 -17.74 -12.34 -0.62
C VAL A 115 -17.83 -12.14 0.87
N LYS A 116 -16.91 -12.75 1.60
CA LYS A 116 -16.81 -12.67 3.06
C LYS A 116 -15.94 -11.52 3.53
N ARG A 117 -15.13 -10.93 2.62
CA ARG A 117 -14.24 -9.79 2.93
C ARG A 117 -13.77 -9.09 1.66
N PHE A 118 -13.79 -7.78 1.68
CA PHE A 118 -13.16 -6.94 0.66
C PHE A 118 -12.07 -6.06 1.27
N LEU A 119 -10.89 -6.07 0.66
CA LEU A 119 -9.80 -5.16 0.98
C LEU A 119 -9.66 -4.16 -0.17
N PRO A 120 -10.16 -2.93 -0.05
CA PRO A 120 -9.96 -1.90 -1.06
C PRO A 120 -8.50 -1.42 -1.09
N SER A 121 -8.14 -0.69 -2.14
CA SER A 121 -6.78 -0.15 -2.30
C SER A 121 -6.55 1.05 -1.38
N GLU A 122 -6.13 0.77 -0.18
CA GLU A 122 -5.80 1.75 0.85
C GLU A 122 -4.29 2.04 0.89
N PHE A 123 -3.46 1.16 1.33
CA PHE A 123 -1.98 1.09 1.29
C PHE A 123 -1.26 2.44 1.39
N GLY A 124 -1.65 3.30 2.33
CA GLY A 124 -1.08 4.62 2.52
C GLY A 124 -1.58 5.26 3.81
N MET A 125 -1.59 6.61 3.86
CA MET A 125 -2.18 7.39 4.96
C MET A 125 -3.68 7.11 5.09
N ASP A 126 -4.21 7.21 6.31
CA ASP A 126 -5.64 7.01 6.56
C ASP A 126 -6.47 8.16 5.95
N PRO A 127 -7.30 7.90 4.93
CA PRO A 127 -8.09 8.95 4.29
C PRO A 127 -9.09 9.60 5.25
N LEU A 128 -9.54 8.90 6.29
CA LEU A 128 -10.44 9.46 7.30
C LEU A 128 -9.82 10.68 8.02
N ARG A 129 -8.48 10.71 8.14
CA ARG A 129 -7.74 11.78 8.83
C ARG A 129 -7.27 12.88 7.90
N MET A 130 -7.41 12.71 6.58
CA MET A 130 -6.82 13.60 5.58
C MET A 130 -7.80 14.61 4.98
N GLY A 131 -8.92 14.89 5.65
CA GLY A 131 -9.89 15.89 5.19
C GLY A 131 -9.36 17.33 5.12
N HIS A 132 -8.23 17.61 5.78
CA HIS A 132 -7.51 18.88 5.73
C HIS A 132 -6.38 18.92 4.68
N ALA A 133 -6.15 17.81 3.97
CA ALA A 133 -5.02 17.69 3.04
C ALA A 133 -5.01 18.77 1.95
N LEU A 134 -3.82 19.14 1.54
CA LEU A 134 -3.60 20.15 0.50
C LEU A 134 -4.11 19.68 -0.87
N PRO A 135 -4.89 20.50 -1.59
CA PRO A 135 -5.21 20.22 -2.98
C PRO A 135 -3.93 20.27 -3.85
N PRO A 136 -3.84 19.50 -4.96
CA PRO A 136 -4.83 18.52 -5.45
C PRO A 136 -4.68 17.13 -4.79
N GLY A 137 -3.69 16.92 -3.93
CA GLY A 137 -3.41 15.64 -3.25
C GLY A 137 -4.58 15.12 -2.42
N ARG A 138 -5.40 16.03 -1.88
CA ARG A 138 -6.62 15.73 -1.13
C ARG A 138 -7.60 14.84 -1.90
N GLU A 139 -7.71 15.05 -3.21
CA GLU A 139 -8.65 14.27 -4.04
C GLU A 139 -8.45 12.75 -3.90
N THR A 140 -7.21 12.29 -3.73
CA THR A 140 -6.93 10.87 -3.49
C THR A 140 -7.61 10.35 -2.22
N PHE A 141 -7.62 11.14 -1.16
CA PHE A 141 -8.24 10.76 0.11
C PHE A 141 -9.76 10.84 0.03
N ASP A 142 -10.32 11.89 -0.59
CA ASP A 142 -11.76 12.03 -0.78
C ASP A 142 -12.32 10.86 -1.60
N GLN A 143 -11.65 10.45 -2.69
CA GLN A 143 -12.03 9.30 -3.50
C GLN A 143 -11.95 7.96 -2.73
N LYS A 144 -10.94 7.78 -1.87
CA LYS A 144 -10.88 6.60 -0.99
C LYS A 144 -12.04 6.57 0.00
N MET A 145 -12.40 7.73 0.56
CA MET A 145 -13.57 7.83 1.45
C MET A 145 -14.87 7.49 0.72
N GLU A 146 -15.02 7.89 -0.54
CA GLU A 146 -16.18 7.52 -1.36
C GLU A 146 -16.27 6.00 -1.55
N VAL A 147 -15.14 5.34 -1.81
CA VAL A 147 -15.08 3.88 -1.90
C VAL A 147 -15.44 3.21 -0.57
N ARG A 148 -14.93 3.69 0.58
CA ARG A 148 -15.30 3.19 1.92
C ARG A 148 -16.80 3.32 2.16
N GLN A 149 -17.37 4.49 1.89
CA GLN A 149 -18.81 4.73 2.04
C GLN A 149 -19.65 3.77 1.20
N ALA A 150 -19.23 3.50 -0.04
CA ALA A 150 -19.94 2.55 -0.90
C ALA A 150 -19.87 1.10 -0.37
N ILE A 151 -18.71 0.68 0.17
CA ILE A 151 -18.52 -0.64 0.79
C ILE A 151 -19.46 -0.80 2.00
N GLU A 152 -19.46 0.18 2.89
CA GLU A 152 -20.24 0.18 4.11
C GLU A 152 -21.76 0.26 3.82
N ALA A 153 -22.16 1.12 2.89
CA ALA A 153 -23.56 1.24 2.44
C ALA A 153 -24.08 -0.05 1.77
N ALA A 154 -23.18 -0.80 1.10
CA ALA A 154 -23.51 -2.10 0.51
C ALA A 154 -23.53 -3.25 1.54
N GLY A 155 -23.14 -3.01 2.79
CA GLY A 155 -23.03 -4.03 3.84
C GLY A 155 -21.96 -5.08 3.54
N ILE A 156 -20.94 -4.74 2.76
CA ILE A 156 -19.84 -5.65 2.40
C ILE A 156 -18.86 -5.71 3.56
N PRO A 157 -18.54 -6.91 4.10
CA PRO A 157 -17.51 -7.04 5.11
C PRO A 157 -16.14 -6.62 4.56
N TYR A 158 -15.35 -5.90 5.35
CA TYR A 158 -14.12 -5.29 4.86
C TYR A 158 -12.93 -5.44 5.82
N THR A 159 -11.74 -5.12 5.33
CA THR A 159 -10.55 -4.77 6.11
C THR A 159 -9.80 -3.67 5.37
N TYR A 160 -9.60 -2.52 6.02
CA TYR A 160 -8.79 -1.42 5.49
C TYR A 160 -7.35 -1.61 5.95
N VAL A 161 -6.43 -1.84 5.01
CA VAL A 161 -5.00 -2.00 5.34
C VAL A 161 -4.27 -0.72 5.02
N LEU A 162 -3.89 0.02 6.07
CA LEU A 162 -3.11 1.24 5.96
C LEU A 162 -1.63 0.88 5.85
N GLY A 163 -1.01 1.31 4.77
CA GLY A 163 0.43 1.18 4.56
C GLY A 163 1.18 2.34 5.18
N ALA A 164 2.48 2.15 5.29
CA ALA A 164 3.42 3.19 5.68
C ALA A 164 4.03 3.86 4.43
N CYS A 165 5.09 4.65 4.62
CA CYS A 165 5.96 5.05 3.53
C CYS A 165 6.62 3.80 2.93
N PHE A 166 6.34 3.51 1.69
CA PHE A 166 6.96 2.39 0.97
C PHE A 166 8.47 2.61 0.88
N ALA A 167 9.24 1.62 1.29
CA ALA A 167 10.68 1.75 1.42
C ALA A 167 11.38 2.16 0.11
N ALA A 168 10.93 1.65 -1.04
CA ALA A 168 11.50 2.02 -2.33
C ALA A 168 11.23 3.47 -2.75
N TYR A 169 10.16 4.10 -2.24
CA TYR A 169 9.85 5.49 -2.57
C TYR A 169 10.43 6.49 -1.55
N PHE A 170 10.70 6.05 -0.33
CA PHE A 170 11.09 6.95 0.76
C PHE A 170 12.42 6.57 1.42
N THR A 171 12.64 5.29 1.75
CA THR A 171 13.89 4.86 2.38
C THR A 171 15.04 4.80 1.39
N ALA A 172 14.80 4.25 0.21
CA ALA A 172 15.82 4.07 -0.83
C ALA A 172 16.54 5.36 -1.23
N ASN A 173 15.83 6.48 -1.21
CA ASN A 173 16.35 7.79 -1.59
C ASN A 173 16.53 8.75 -0.40
N LEU A 174 16.48 8.28 0.84
CA LEU A 174 16.55 9.08 2.07
C LEU A 174 15.48 10.20 2.09
N CYS A 175 14.28 9.88 1.62
CA CYS A 175 13.13 10.80 1.46
C CYS A 175 13.39 11.96 0.47
N GLN A 176 14.35 11.84 -0.44
CA GLN A 176 14.58 12.88 -1.44
C GLN A 176 13.63 12.74 -2.63
N MET A 177 12.87 13.81 -2.92
CA MET A 177 11.99 13.83 -4.09
C MET A 177 12.80 13.87 -5.40
N GLY A 178 12.30 13.18 -6.43
CA GLY A 178 12.87 13.23 -7.78
C GLY A 178 14.07 12.31 -8.03
N ILE A 179 14.54 11.57 -7.01
CA ILE A 179 15.61 10.57 -7.16
C ILE A 179 15.14 9.20 -6.63
N LEU A 180 15.76 8.13 -7.11
CA LEU A 180 15.39 6.76 -6.74
C LEU A 180 16.45 6.05 -5.89
N LEU A 181 17.66 6.56 -5.86
CA LEU A 181 18.79 5.96 -5.14
C LEU A 181 19.27 6.90 -4.04
N PRO A 182 19.98 6.39 -3.02
CA PRO A 182 20.52 7.23 -1.98
C PRO A 182 21.45 8.31 -2.55
N PRO A 183 21.29 9.57 -2.14
CA PRO A 183 22.23 10.63 -2.53
C PRO A 183 23.62 10.35 -1.95
N LYS A 184 24.67 10.81 -2.63
CA LYS A 184 26.07 10.53 -2.25
C LYS A 184 26.64 11.54 -1.26
N GLU A 185 26.26 12.81 -1.39
CA GLU A 185 26.93 13.91 -0.68
C GLU A 185 25.95 14.83 0.06
N LYS A 186 24.80 15.13 -0.53
CA LYS A 186 23.87 16.15 -0.03
C LYS A 186 22.46 15.63 0.15
N VAL A 187 21.82 16.06 1.22
CA VAL A 187 20.40 15.75 1.51
C VAL A 187 19.65 17.00 1.94
N ASN A 188 18.40 17.08 1.52
CA ASN A 188 17.44 18.04 2.03
C ASN A 188 16.75 17.47 3.26
N ILE A 189 16.67 18.26 4.32
CA ILE A 189 15.97 17.95 5.55
C ILE A 189 14.67 18.74 5.57
N TYR A 190 13.55 18.06 5.73
CA TYR A 190 12.24 18.69 5.80
C TYR A 190 12.00 19.22 7.21
N GLY A 191 11.82 20.56 7.33
CA GLY A 191 11.77 21.22 8.63
C GLY A 191 13.07 21.06 9.42
N ASP A 192 12.96 20.55 10.63
CA ASP A 192 14.10 20.18 11.48
C ASP A 192 14.50 18.69 11.33
N GLY A 193 13.75 17.93 10.54
CA GLY A 193 13.97 16.50 10.29
C GLY A 193 13.59 15.58 11.45
N ASN A 194 12.88 16.09 12.48
CA ASN A 194 12.53 15.34 13.69
C ASN A 194 11.07 14.85 13.72
N VAL A 195 10.29 15.16 12.70
CA VAL A 195 8.94 14.58 12.54
C VAL A 195 9.06 13.10 12.25
N LYS A 196 8.38 12.28 13.04
CA LYS A 196 8.39 10.82 12.86
C LYS A 196 7.50 10.42 11.68
N ALA A 197 8.02 9.52 10.87
CA ALA A 197 7.27 8.82 9.82
C ALA A 197 7.38 7.31 10.02
N VAL A 198 6.55 6.56 9.33
CA VAL A 198 6.54 5.09 9.37
C VAL A 198 7.04 4.57 8.04
N PHE A 199 8.03 3.70 8.05
CA PHE A 199 8.59 3.09 6.85
C PHE A 199 8.34 1.59 6.85
N ALA A 200 8.01 1.02 5.69
CA ALA A 200 7.83 -0.43 5.57
C ALA A 200 8.30 -0.94 4.20
N ASP A 201 8.98 -2.10 4.25
CA ASP A 201 9.27 -2.87 3.04
C ASP A 201 7.96 -3.36 2.43
N GLU A 202 7.80 -3.26 1.13
CA GLU A 202 6.59 -3.62 0.42
C GLU A 202 6.28 -5.12 0.48
N GLU A 203 7.31 -5.95 0.64
CA GLU A 203 7.12 -7.39 0.88
C GLU A 203 6.45 -7.64 2.24
N ASP A 204 6.80 -6.84 3.25
CA ASP A 204 6.19 -6.95 4.59
C ASP A 204 4.75 -6.42 4.59
N ILE A 205 4.48 -5.33 3.85
CA ILE A 205 3.11 -4.85 3.65
C ILE A 205 2.25 -5.96 3.04
N ALA A 206 2.77 -6.66 2.03
CA ALA A 206 2.07 -7.76 1.39
C ALA A 206 1.86 -8.96 2.32
N LYS A 207 2.86 -9.34 3.15
CA LYS A 207 2.73 -10.41 4.15
C LYS A 207 1.64 -10.09 5.18
N TYR A 208 1.68 -8.89 5.77
CA TYR A 208 0.64 -8.46 6.71
C TYR A 208 -0.75 -8.45 6.05
N THR A 209 -0.85 -7.96 4.81
CA THR A 209 -2.10 -7.99 4.05
C THR A 209 -2.62 -9.43 3.91
N ALA A 210 -1.76 -10.38 3.50
CA ALA A 210 -2.15 -11.79 3.35
C ALA A 210 -2.64 -12.41 4.67
N LYS A 211 -2.02 -12.07 5.80
CA LYS A 211 -2.43 -12.52 7.14
C LYS A 211 -3.84 -12.04 7.52
N THR A 212 -4.26 -10.85 7.07
CA THR A 212 -5.59 -10.30 7.43
C THR A 212 -6.75 -11.01 6.73
N LEU A 213 -6.52 -11.75 5.64
CA LEU A 213 -7.57 -12.19 4.72
C LEU A 213 -8.61 -13.12 5.36
N ASN A 214 -8.23 -13.91 6.33
CA ASN A 214 -9.12 -14.85 7.03
C ASN A 214 -9.10 -14.70 8.55
N ASP A 215 -8.40 -13.69 9.08
CA ASP A 215 -8.35 -13.43 10.52
C ASP A 215 -9.62 -12.71 10.99
N PRO A 216 -10.43 -13.29 11.87
CA PRO A 216 -11.65 -12.67 12.38
C PRO A 216 -11.39 -11.38 13.19
N ARG A 217 -10.18 -11.21 13.75
CA ARG A 217 -9.81 -10.01 14.53
C ARG A 217 -9.75 -8.75 13.67
N THR A 218 -9.56 -8.90 12.36
CA THR A 218 -9.41 -7.79 11.40
C THR A 218 -10.67 -7.53 10.57
N LEU A 219 -11.74 -8.31 10.78
CA LEU A 219 -12.99 -8.16 10.04
C LEU A 219 -13.70 -6.87 10.44
N ASN A 220 -14.11 -6.07 9.45
CA ASN A 220 -14.74 -4.74 9.61
C ASN A 220 -13.87 -3.78 10.46
N ARG A 221 -12.54 -3.84 10.25
CA ARG A 221 -11.58 -3.02 10.97
C ARG A 221 -10.54 -2.42 10.03
N THR A 222 -9.88 -1.39 10.54
CA THR A 222 -8.64 -0.85 9.97
C THR A 222 -7.46 -1.56 10.61
N VAL A 223 -6.48 -1.96 9.79
CA VAL A 223 -5.19 -2.52 10.23
C VAL A 223 -4.08 -1.59 9.77
N CYS A 224 -3.29 -1.11 10.73
CA CYS A 224 -2.18 -0.19 10.50
C CYS A 224 -0.86 -0.96 10.48
N ILE A 225 -0.10 -0.84 9.40
CA ILE A 225 1.24 -1.40 9.33
C ILE A 225 2.22 -0.37 9.86
N ARG A 226 2.59 -0.52 11.14
CA ARG A 226 3.41 0.45 11.87
C ARG A 226 4.48 -0.24 12.73
N PRO A 227 5.40 -1.02 12.11
CA PRO A 227 6.39 -1.77 12.86
C PRO A 227 7.25 -0.82 13.71
N PRO A 228 7.39 -1.03 15.03
CA PRO A 228 7.92 -0.03 15.95
C PRO A 228 9.37 0.39 15.66
N ASN A 229 10.22 -0.53 15.16
CA ASN A 229 11.61 -0.20 14.80
C ASN A 229 11.74 0.58 13.48
N ASN A 230 10.66 0.76 12.74
CA ASN A 230 10.60 1.52 11.50
C ASN A 230 9.80 2.82 11.63
N VAL A 231 9.47 3.21 12.85
CA VAL A 231 8.96 4.54 13.18
C VAL A 231 10.17 5.45 13.41
N LEU A 232 10.60 6.13 12.38
CA LEU A 232 11.85 6.88 12.32
C LEU A 232 11.61 8.33 11.90
N THR A 233 12.46 9.22 12.36
CA THR A 233 12.58 10.56 11.80
C THR A 233 13.44 10.53 10.53
N GLN A 234 13.38 11.58 9.72
CA GLN A 234 14.28 11.71 8.56
C GLN A 234 15.75 11.76 9.02
N ASN A 235 16.03 12.47 10.12
CA ASN A 235 17.39 12.53 10.68
C ASN A 235 17.89 11.13 11.10
N GLU A 236 17.08 10.30 11.76
CA GLU A 236 17.45 8.94 12.12
C GLU A 236 17.71 8.07 10.88
N LEU A 237 16.89 8.20 9.82
CA LEU A 237 17.10 7.47 8.58
C LEU A 237 18.41 7.85 7.90
N ILE A 238 18.75 9.14 7.87
CA ILE A 238 20.02 9.64 7.32
C ILE A 238 21.20 9.17 8.17
N GLN A 239 21.11 9.21 9.50
CA GLN A 239 22.13 8.68 10.39
C GLN A 239 22.41 7.18 10.18
N ILE A 240 21.38 6.39 9.89
CA ILE A 240 21.55 4.98 9.50
C ILE A 240 22.41 4.89 8.23
N TRP A 241 22.12 5.70 7.22
CA TRP A 241 22.88 5.72 5.97
C TRP A 241 24.33 6.18 6.17
N GLU A 242 24.56 7.27 6.90
CA GLU A 242 25.89 7.77 7.25
C GLU A 242 26.72 6.69 7.96
N LYS A 243 26.12 5.99 8.91
CA LYS A 243 26.76 4.88 9.62
C LYS A 243 27.10 3.70 8.72
N LEU A 244 26.24 3.37 7.76
CA LEU A 244 26.45 2.26 6.82
C LEU A 244 27.57 2.56 5.81
N THR A 245 27.63 3.81 5.33
CA THR A 245 28.62 4.24 4.33
C THR A 245 29.92 4.72 4.93
N GLY A 246 29.94 5.11 6.20
CA GLY A 246 31.07 5.77 6.85
C GLY A 246 31.27 7.22 6.41
N ASN A 247 30.33 7.81 5.68
CA ASN A 247 30.41 9.16 5.14
C ASN A 247 29.32 10.05 5.77
N GLU A 248 29.70 11.25 6.19
CA GLU A 248 28.75 12.28 6.61
C GLU A 248 28.11 12.96 5.39
N MET A 249 26.83 13.34 5.52
CA MET A 249 26.07 14.02 4.49
C MET A 249 26.04 15.53 4.74
N ASP A 250 26.16 16.32 3.68
CA ASP A 250 25.88 17.77 3.73
C ASP A 250 24.38 17.98 3.79
N LYS A 251 23.89 18.58 4.88
CA LYS A 251 22.44 18.68 5.21
C LYS A 251 21.95 20.11 5.03
N THR A 252 20.87 20.27 4.23
CA THR A 252 20.21 21.57 4.04
C THR A 252 18.78 21.49 4.53
N ASN A 253 18.43 22.27 5.55
CA ASN A 253 17.06 22.33 6.08
C ASN A 253 16.17 23.16 5.14
N ILE A 254 14.99 22.64 4.79
CA ILE A 254 13.97 23.32 4.00
C ILE A 254 12.79 23.63 4.90
N THR A 255 12.45 24.92 5.05
CA THR A 255 11.27 25.29 5.82
C THR A 255 9.97 24.87 5.10
N ALA A 256 8.88 24.69 5.86
CA ALA A 256 7.57 24.41 5.28
C ALA A 256 7.15 25.45 4.23
N LYS A 257 7.46 26.72 4.49
CA LYS A 257 7.19 27.84 3.58
C LYS A 257 7.95 27.69 2.25
N ASP A 258 9.25 27.39 2.32
CA ASP A 258 10.08 27.25 1.11
C ASP A 258 9.71 25.97 0.34
N PHE A 259 9.34 24.90 1.04
CA PHE A 259 8.90 23.64 0.42
C PHE A 259 7.62 23.81 -0.39
N LEU A 260 6.70 24.65 0.06
CA LEU A 260 5.42 24.94 -0.62
C LEU A 260 5.47 26.13 -1.56
N ALA A 261 6.55 26.92 -1.57
CA ALA A 261 6.60 28.26 -2.22
C ALA A 261 6.22 28.28 -3.70
N ASN A 262 6.44 27.22 -4.43
CA ASN A 262 6.20 27.16 -5.88
C ASN A 262 5.27 26.00 -6.28
N ILE A 263 4.50 25.46 -5.35
CA ILE A 263 3.65 24.30 -5.60
C ILE A 263 2.70 24.53 -6.77
N ASP A 264 2.09 25.71 -6.86
CA ASP A 264 1.10 26.07 -7.89
C ASP A 264 1.70 26.19 -9.30
N GLN A 265 3.03 26.23 -9.42
CA GLN A 265 3.71 26.32 -10.71
C GLN A 265 4.04 24.94 -11.30
N LEU A 266 3.83 23.88 -10.54
CA LEU A 266 4.12 22.51 -10.92
C LEU A 266 2.91 21.85 -11.58
N GLU A 267 3.16 20.77 -12.30
CA GLU A 267 2.08 19.91 -12.80
C GLU A 267 1.32 19.25 -11.64
N ILE A 268 0.01 19.06 -11.81
CA ILE A 268 -0.90 18.48 -10.81
C ILE A 268 -0.32 17.24 -10.09
N PRO A 269 0.29 16.27 -10.78
CA PRO A 269 0.87 15.10 -10.10
C PRO A 269 2.00 15.46 -9.14
N HIS A 270 2.83 16.41 -9.49
CA HIS A 270 3.92 16.88 -8.62
C HIS A 270 3.38 17.66 -7.41
N GLN A 271 2.35 18.50 -7.62
CA GLN A 271 1.67 19.18 -6.53
C GLN A 271 1.11 18.18 -5.51
N ALA A 272 0.43 17.13 -5.97
CA ALA A 272 -0.09 16.07 -5.10
C ALA A 272 1.03 15.37 -4.32
N GLY A 273 2.16 15.07 -4.97
CA GLY A 273 3.34 14.48 -4.34
C GLY A 273 3.91 15.38 -3.23
N ILE A 274 4.07 16.67 -3.50
CA ILE A 274 4.55 17.66 -2.51
C ILE A 274 3.56 17.75 -1.34
N GLY A 275 2.26 17.81 -1.60
CA GLY A 275 1.25 17.81 -0.55
C GLY A 275 1.36 16.59 0.37
N HIS A 276 1.51 15.40 -0.20
CA HIS A 276 1.69 14.17 0.59
C HIS A 276 2.98 14.20 1.42
N PHE A 277 4.11 14.65 0.85
CA PHE A 277 5.37 14.82 1.60
C PHE A 277 5.23 15.82 2.73
N TYR A 278 4.53 16.95 2.49
CA TYR A 278 4.25 17.95 3.51
C TYR A 278 3.50 17.35 4.70
N HIS A 279 2.42 16.61 4.45
CA HIS A 279 1.65 15.96 5.50
C HIS A 279 2.46 14.91 6.26
N ILE A 280 3.37 14.19 5.60
CA ILE A 280 4.20 13.18 6.25
C ILE A 280 5.32 13.82 7.09
N PHE A 281 6.10 14.76 6.52
CA PHE A 281 7.36 15.19 7.09
C PHE A 281 7.30 16.53 7.85
N TYR A 282 6.23 17.30 7.68
CA TYR A 282 6.04 18.54 8.46
C TYR A 282 4.90 18.42 9.48
N GLU A 283 3.81 17.72 9.14
CA GLU A 283 2.67 17.56 10.05
C GLU A 283 2.69 16.23 10.83
N GLY A 284 3.37 15.20 10.34
CA GLY A 284 3.46 13.92 11.02
C GLY A 284 2.23 13.03 10.89
N SER A 285 1.45 13.17 9.82
CA SER A 285 0.15 12.49 9.61
C SER A 285 0.17 10.96 9.67
N LEU A 286 1.36 10.35 9.70
CA LEU A 286 1.52 8.90 9.93
C LEU A 286 1.65 8.53 11.41
N THR A 287 1.92 9.50 12.29
CA THR A 287 2.28 9.24 13.71
C THR A 287 1.58 10.13 14.70
N ASP A 288 0.77 11.09 14.25
CA ASP A 288 0.05 12.07 15.07
C ASP A 288 -1.18 11.51 15.81
N TYR A 289 -1.42 10.20 15.67
CA TYR A 289 -2.53 9.51 16.30
C TYR A 289 -2.09 8.18 16.94
N HIS A 290 -2.87 7.75 17.92
CA HIS A 290 -2.69 6.47 18.57
C HIS A 290 -3.23 5.34 17.68
N VAL A 291 -2.48 4.23 17.62
CA VAL A 291 -2.89 2.95 17.03
C VAL A 291 -2.87 1.92 18.16
N GLY A 292 -4.00 1.28 18.41
CA GLY A 292 -4.11 0.21 19.41
C GLY A 292 -3.39 -1.06 18.98
N GLU A 293 -3.00 -1.90 19.94
CA GLU A 293 -2.34 -3.19 19.65
C GLU A 293 -3.22 -4.09 18.79
N GLU A 294 -4.54 -3.96 18.89
CA GLU A 294 -5.53 -4.69 18.12
C GLU A 294 -5.70 -4.18 16.68
N GLU A 295 -5.08 -3.06 16.33
CA GLU A 295 -5.08 -2.45 15.00
C GLU A 295 -3.68 -2.47 14.37
N GLU A 296 -2.64 -2.64 15.18
CA GLU A 296 -1.26 -2.61 14.71
C GLU A 296 -0.83 -4.00 14.20
N ALA A 297 -0.39 -4.06 12.93
CA ALA A 297 -0.11 -5.32 12.25
C ALA A 297 0.99 -6.15 12.89
N SER A 298 2.06 -5.52 13.42
CA SER A 298 3.15 -6.27 14.05
C SER A 298 2.78 -6.79 15.44
N CYS A 299 1.79 -6.18 16.10
CA CYS A 299 1.19 -6.70 17.33
C CYS A 299 0.23 -7.86 17.04
N LEU A 300 -0.58 -7.74 15.98
CA LEU A 300 -1.50 -8.80 15.56
C LEU A 300 -0.77 -10.05 15.07
N TYR A 301 0.38 -9.88 14.40
CA TYR A 301 1.16 -10.94 13.76
C TYR A 301 2.64 -10.87 14.14
N PRO A 302 2.99 -11.12 15.43
CA PRO A 302 4.35 -10.98 15.93
C PRO A 302 5.34 -12.00 15.33
N GLU A 303 4.82 -13.06 14.70
CA GLU A 303 5.62 -14.03 13.98
C GLU A 303 6.19 -13.50 12.65
N VAL A 304 5.62 -12.42 12.10
CA VAL A 304 6.11 -11.80 10.87
C VAL A 304 7.37 -11.00 11.18
N LYS A 305 8.51 -11.51 10.72
CA LYS A 305 9.78 -10.79 10.81
C LYS A 305 9.81 -9.73 9.71
N TYR A 306 9.55 -8.49 10.10
CA TYR A 306 9.63 -7.36 9.16
C TYR A 306 11.07 -6.90 8.96
N LYS A 307 11.35 -6.37 7.78
CA LYS A 307 12.66 -5.81 7.43
C LYS A 307 12.83 -4.44 8.06
N ARG A 308 13.92 -4.25 8.79
CA ARG A 308 14.30 -2.96 9.34
C ARG A 308 14.91 -2.07 8.25
N MET A 309 14.83 -0.77 8.44
CA MET A 309 15.33 0.18 7.43
C MET A 309 16.85 0.20 7.30
N ASP A 310 17.58 -0.16 8.34
CA ASP A 310 19.04 -0.39 8.25
C ASP A 310 19.40 -1.59 7.36
N ASP A 311 18.66 -2.71 7.46
CA ASP A 311 18.82 -3.86 6.57
C ASP A 311 18.37 -3.55 5.14
N TYR A 312 17.31 -2.76 4.99
CA TYR A 312 16.85 -2.32 3.67
C TYR A 312 17.92 -1.48 2.96
N LEU A 313 18.52 -0.53 3.64
CA LEU A 313 19.54 0.37 3.05
C LEU A 313 20.83 -0.36 2.67
N ARG A 314 21.16 -1.49 3.30
CA ARG A 314 22.36 -2.28 2.94
C ARG A 314 22.38 -2.76 1.50
N ILE A 315 21.23 -2.89 0.84
CA ILE A 315 21.17 -3.32 -0.57
C ILE A 315 21.76 -2.30 -1.54
N PHE A 316 22.04 -1.07 -1.09
CA PHE A 316 22.59 0.01 -1.90
C PHE A 316 24.10 0.24 -1.66
N LEU A 317 24.73 -0.53 -0.78
CA LEU A 317 26.17 -0.54 -0.56
C LEU A 317 26.87 -1.38 -1.63
#